data_6bdaf40ae2aa9dcc891dfbc430115cc0
#
_entry.id   6bdaf40ae2aa9dcc891dfbc430115cc0
#
_cell.length_a   1.000
_cell.length_b   1.000
_cell.length_c   1.000
_cell.angle_alpha   90.00
_cell.angle_beta   90.00
_cell.angle_gamma   90.00
#
_symmetry.space_group_name_H-M   'P 1'
#
loop_
_entity.id
_entity.type
_entity.pdbx_description
1 polymer ?
#
loop_
_entity_poly.entity_id
_entity_poly.type
_entity_poly.pdbx_seq_one_letter_code
_entity_poly.pdbx_strand_id
1 'polypeptide(L)'
;MNYAYFRNAGKKMLLAAAVELEGKKAKMLCELDSVAGDGDHGVTIARMAESMKNKVEAHDSANIKDLLDDLSMAFMNSNGGSAGPLWGTVFGGLADAAPEDAKEVSLEELQAMLAQAKEDFEDISKAKIGDKTMVDALYPALEAGMTAEGDAKAVFAAMGKAHRG
;
A
#
# COMPACT_ATOMS: atom_id res chain seq x y z
N MET A 1 6.72 21.44 12.87
CA MET A 1 5.62 20.71 12.19
C MET A 1 5.01 19.72 13.17
N ASN A 2 3.70 19.60 13.20
CA ASN A 2 3.00 18.86 14.25
C ASN A 2 2.80 17.41 13.78
N TYR A 3 3.70 16.53 14.14
CA TYR A 3 3.82 15.13 13.68
C TYR A 3 2.71 14.18 14.18
N ALA A 4 1.95 14.55 15.22
CA ALA A 4 0.78 13.78 15.69
C ALA A 4 -0.28 13.52 14.59
N TYR A 5 -0.13 14.18 13.47
CA TYR A 5 -1.02 14.10 12.32
C TYR A 5 -0.91 12.76 11.57
N PHE A 6 0.29 12.13 11.51
CA PHE A 6 0.49 10.92 10.70
C PHE A 6 -0.16 9.67 11.32
N ARG A 7 -0.10 9.48 12.64
CA ARG A 7 -0.70 8.33 13.32
C ARG A 7 -2.20 8.21 13.04
N ASN A 8 -2.95 9.30 13.25
CA ASN A 8 -4.39 9.30 13.02
C ASN A 8 -4.73 9.45 11.53
N ALA A 9 -3.93 10.17 10.77
CA ALA A 9 -4.11 10.35 9.33
C ALA A 9 -3.79 9.07 8.57
N GLY A 10 -2.72 8.36 8.89
CA GLY A 10 -2.36 7.07 8.28
C GLY A 10 -3.45 6.02 8.48
N LYS A 11 -3.91 5.82 9.72
CA LYS A 11 -5.04 4.91 10.00
C LYS A 11 -6.30 5.31 9.24
N LYS A 12 -6.67 6.60 9.23
CA LYS A 12 -7.83 7.09 8.48
C LYS A 12 -7.68 6.89 6.99
N MET A 13 -6.49 7.08 6.44
CA MET A 13 -6.20 6.86 5.03
C MET A 13 -6.36 5.38 4.65
N LEU A 14 -5.81 4.47 5.46
CA LEU A 14 -5.94 3.02 5.25
C LEU A 14 -7.39 2.56 5.35
N LEU A 15 -8.15 3.06 6.35
CA LEU A 15 -9.58 2.75 6.49
C LEU A 15 -10.41 3.31 5.32
N ALA A 16 -10.11 4.51 4.85
CA ALA A 16 -10.78 5.08 3.68
C ALA A 16 -10.48 4.27 2.41
N ALA A 17 -9.24 3.83 2.23
CA ALA A 17 -8.85 2.94 1.13
C ALA A 17 -9.59 1.59 1.21
N ALA A 18 -9.71 1.00 2.40
CA ALA A 18 -10.46 -0.24 2.59
C ALA A 18 -11.92 -0.11 2.16
N VAL A 19 -12.60 0.95 2.59
CA VAL A 19 -14.01 1.21 2.21
C VAL A 19 -14.19 1.34 0.69
N GLU A 20 -13.27 2.03 0.01
CA GLU A 20 -13.31 2.16 -1.46
C GLU A 20 -13.12 0.80 -2.16
N LEU A 21 -12.24 -0.04 -1.63
CA LEU A 21 -11.88 -1.34 -2.22
C LEU A 21 -12.95 -2.42 -1.96
N GLU A 22 -13.67 -2.38 -0.84
CA GLU A 22 -14.76 -3.32 -0.53
C GLU A 22 -16.02 -3.13 -1.37
N GLY A 23 -16.27 -1.91 -1.87
CA GLY A 23 -17.53 -1.52 -2.52
C GLY A 23 -17.51 -1.62 -4.04
N LYS A 24 -17.84 -0.49 -4.67
CA LYS A 24 -17.94 -0.37 -6.14
C LYS A 24 -16.64 -0.73 -6.88
N LYS A 25 -15.50 -0.52 -6.23
CA LYS A 25 -14.19 -0.81 -6.83
C LYS A 25 -13.97 -2.32 -6.97
N ALA A 26 -14.37 -3.12 -5.99
CA ALA A 26 -14.29 -4.58 -6.10
C ALA A 26 -15.06 -5.10 -7.33
N LYS A 27 -16.28 -4.63 -7.53
CA LYS A 27 -17.07 -5.01 -8.72
C LYS A 27 -16.37 -4.62 -10.02
N MET A 28 -15.88 -3.38 -10.11
CA MET A 28 -15.15 -2.89 -11.27
C MET A 28 -13.89 -3.74 -11.55
N LEU A 29 -13.16 -4.12 -10.52
CA LEU A 29 -11.95 -4.96 -10.66
C LEU A 29 -12.30 -6.35 -11.18
N CYS A 30 -13.41 -6.97 -10.73
CA CYS A 30 -13.89 -8.22 -11.28
C CYS A 30 -14.30 -8.10 -12.76
N GLU A 31 -14.98 -7.01 -13.13
CA GLU A 31 -15.39 -6.73 -14.52
C GLU A 31 -14.16 -6.56 -15.44
N LEU A 32 -13.13 -5.85 -14.97
CA LEU A 32 -11.88 -5.67 -15.73
C LEU A 32 -11.11 -6.99 -15.87
N ASP A 33 -11.00 -7.75 -14.79
CA ASP A 33 -10.30 -9.03 -14.78
C ASP A 33 -10.98 -10.08 -15.67
N SER A 34 -12.31 -10.10 -15.72
CA SER A 34 -13.07 -11.04 -16.54
C SER A 34 -12.83 -10.93 -18.06
N VAL A 35 -12.14 -9.87 -18.50
CA VAL A 35 -11.78 -9.71 -19.94
C VAL A 35 -10.65 -10.66 -20.34
N ALA A 36 -9.74 -11.00 -19.43
CA ALA A 36 -8.57 -11.84 -19.71
C ALA A 36 -8.23 -12.85 -18.58
N GLY A 37 -8.89 -12.75 -17.44
CA GLY A 37 -8.73 -13.60 -16.26
C GLY A 37 -10.04 -14.34 -15.91
N ASP A 38 -10.13 -14.80 -14.66
CA ASP A 38 -11.28 -15.55 -14.14
C ASP A 38 -12.35 -14.67 -13.46
N GLY A 39 -12.12 -13.35 -13.40
CA GLY A 39 -13.07 -12.37 -12.88
C GLY A 39 -13.14 -12.30 -11.36
N ASP A 40 -12.17 -12.83 -10.64
CA ASP A 40 -12.18 -12.89 -9.17
C ASP A 40 -11.28 -11.85 -8.48
N HIS A 41 -10.52 -11.05 -9.23
CA HIS A 41 -9.57 -10.09 -8.67
C HIS A 41 -10.20 -9.13 -7.65
N GLY A 42 -11.39 -8.62 -7.94
CA GLY A 42 -12.11 -7.74 -7.02
C GLY A 42 -12.53 -8.44 -5.71
N VAL A 43 -12.83 -9.75 -5.76
CA VAL A 43 -13.13 -10.54 -4.55
C VAL A 43 -11.88 -10.65 -3.67
N THR A 44 -10.73 -10.91 -4.28
CA THR A 44 -9.44 -10.98 -3.58
C THR A 44 -9.10 -9.64 -2.94
N ILE A 45 -9.22 -8.54 -3.67
CA ILE A 45 -8.95 -7.19 -3.15
C ILE A 45 -9.92 -6.81 -2.03
N ALA A 46 -11.20 -7.15 -2.12
CA ALA A 46 -12.16 -6.89 -1.05
C ALA A 46 -11.81 -7.66 0.25
N ARG A 47 -11.37 -8.91 0.15
CA ARG A 47 -10.88 -9.67 1.32
C ARG A 47 -9.64 -9.04 1.96
N MET A 48 -8.70 -8.57 1.13
CA MET A 48 -7.52 -7.86 1.62
C MET A 48 -7.91 -6.54 2.30
N ALA A 49 -8.87 -5.80 1.75
CA ALA A 49 -9.40 -4.56 2.33
C ALA A 49 -10.07 -4.81 3.70
N GLU A 50 -10.87 -5.87 3.82
CA GLU A 50 -11.47 -6.29 5.09
C GLU A 50 -10.40 -6.66 6.11
N SER A 51 -9.38 -7.41 5.69
CA SER A 51 -8.25 -7.78 6.56
C SER A 51 -7.48 -6.54 7.03
N MET A 52 -7.20 -5.59 6.12
CA MET A 52 -6.57 -4.30 6.44
C MET A 52 -7.39 -3.51 7.47
N LYS A 53 -8.70 -3.39 7.25
CA LYS A 53 -9.60 -2.71 8.18
C LYS A 53 -9.55 -3.32 9.57
N ASN A 54 -9.70 -4.64 9.67
CA ASN A 54 -9.66 -5.37 10.95
C ASN A 54 -8.33 -5.14 11.67
N LYS A 55 -7.20 -5.17 10.97
CA LYS A 55 -5.88 -4.92 11.55
C LYS A 55 -5.72 -3.49 12.04
N VAL A 56 -6.12 -2.50 11.22
CA VAL A 56 -6.04 -1.08 11.59
C VAL A 56 -6.93 -0.75 12.80
N GLU A 57 -8.14 -1.31 12.86
CA GLU A 57 -9.07 -1.11 13.98
C GLU A 57 -8.58 -1.78 15.27
N ALA A 58 -8.01 -2.97 15.19
CA ALA A 58 -7.47 -3.71 16.33
C ALA A 58 -6.10 -3.20 16.82
N HIS A 59 -5.40 -2.40 16.01
CA HIS A 59 -4.05 -1.93 16.34
C HIS A 59 -4.06 -0.84 17.40
N ASP A 60 -3.73 -1.18 18.64
CA ASP A 60 -3.71 -0.26 19.78
C ASP A 60 -2.37 0.46 19.96
N SER A 61 -1.27 -0.10 19.42
CA SER A 61 0.04 0.52 19.47
C SER A 61 0.08 1.85 18.69
N ALA A 62 0.94 2.75 19.14
CA ALA A 62 1.24 3.97 18.39
C ALA A 62 2.35 3.74 17.35
N ASN A 63 3.01 2.59 17.38
CA ASN A 63 4.14 2.26 16.52
C ASN A 63 3.69 2.02 15.08
N ILE A 64 4.23 2.79 14.15
CA ILE A 64 3.93 2.71 12.72
C ILE A 64 4.47 1.42 12.12
N LYS A 65 5.68 1.01 12.52
CA LYS A 65 6.33 -0.21 12.06
C LYS A 65 5.47 -1.43 12.38
N ASP A 66 5.01 -1.57 13.63
CA ASP A 66 4.15 -2.70 14.05
C ASP A 66 2.87 -2.79 13.20
N LEU A 67 2.26 -1.64 12.89
CA LEU A 67 1.06 -1.62 12.03
C LEU A 67 1.36 -2.09 10.61
N LEU A 68 2.49 -1.64 10.04
CA LEU A 68 2.89 -2.02 8.68
C LEU A 68 3.28 -3.50 8.60
N ASP A 69 3.97 -4.04 9.62
CA ASP A 69 4.27 -5.47 9.76
C ASP A 69 2.99 -6.30 9.87
N ASP A 70 2.05 -5.89 10.69
CA ASP A 70 0.74 -6.52 10.83
C ASP A 70 -0.03 -6.56 9.49
N LEU A 71 0.03 -5.48 8.71
CA LEU A 71 -0.60 -5.40 7.39
C LEU A 71 0.12 -6.29 6.37
N SER A 72 1.46 -6.28 6.36
CA SER A 72 2.28 -7.17 5.53
C SER A 72 1.90 -8.63 5.75
N MET A 73 1.91 -9.08 7.01
CA MET A 73 1.55 -10.44 7.38
C MET A 73 0.10 -10.78 7.02
N ALA A 74 -0.83 -9.86 7.21
CA ALA A 74 -2.24 -10.05 6.86
C ALA A 74 -2.43 -10.26 5.35
N PHE A 75 -1.71 -9.51 4.53
CA PHE A 75 -1.77 -9.65 3.07
C PHE A 75 -1.05 -10.91 2.59
N MET A 76 0.13 -11.21 3.12
CA MET A 76 0.86 -12.45 2.82
C MET A 76 0.01 -13.71 3.07
N ASN A 77 -0.81 -13.68 4.12
CA ASN A 77 -1.70 -14.79 4.49
C ASN A 77 -3.08 -14.72 3.82
N SER A 78 -3.34 -13.75 2.95
CA SER A 78 -4.62 -13.67 2.26
C SER A 78 -4.75 -14.74 1.18
N ASN A 79 -5.91 -15.40 1.12
CA ASN A 79 -6.21 -16.35 0.07
C ASN A 79 -6.61 -15.62 -1.22
N GLY A 80 -5.96 -15.94 -2.33
CA GLY A 80 -6.34 -15.44 -3.64
C GLY A 80 -5.16 -14.92 -4.48
N GLY A 81 -4.57 -15.76 -5.30
CA GLY A 81 -3.58 -15.40 -6.31
C GLY A 81 -2.31 -14.72 -5.76
N SER A 82 -1.62 -13.98 -6.62
CA SER A 82 -0.37 -13.29 -6.31
C SER A 82 -0.55 -11.92 -5.63
N ALA A 83 -1.76 -11.36 -5.61
CA ALA A 83 -2.00 -10.02 -5.08
C ALA A 83 -1.62 -9.90 -3.60
N GLY A 84 -1.96 -10.89 -2.77
CA GLY A 84 -1.60 -10.93 -1.36
C GLY A 84 -0.09 -10.85 -1.12
N PRO A 85 0.71 -11.80 -1.62
CA PRO A 85 2.17 -11.73 -1.51
C PRO A 85 2.79 -10.44 -2.05
N LEU A 86 2.34 -9.94 -3.20
CA LEU A 86 2.87 -8.72 -3.81
C LEU A 86 2.61 -7.48 -2.94
N TRP A 87 1.39 -7.28 -2.47
CA TRP A 87 1.06 -6.18 -1.56
C TRP A 87 1.68 -6.39 -0.17
N GLY A 88 1.75 -7.63 0.30
CA GLY A 88 2.46 -7.97 1.54
C GLY A 88 3.92 -7.52 1.50
N THR A 89 4.60 -7.74 0.39
CA THR A 89 6.00 -7.27 0.20
C THR A 89 6.10 -5.75 0.20
N VAL A 90 5.16 -5.03 -0.44
CA VAL A 90 5.15 -3.56 -0.39
C VAL A 90 5.04 -3.05 1.05
N PHE A 91 4.10 -3.61 1.83
CA PHE A 91 3.92 -3.20 3.24
C PHE A 91 5.08 -3.65 4.12
N GLY A 92 5.69 -4.81 3.84
CA GLY A 92 6.91 -5.28 4.51
C GLY A 92 8.09 -4.34 4.29
N GLY A 93 8.37 -3.94 3.06
CA GLY A 93 9.42 -2.99 2.76
C GLY A 93 9.20 -1.60 3.41
N LEU A 94 7.93 -1.15 3.48
CA LEU A 94 7.61 0.05 4.26
C LEU A 94 7.92 -0.13 5.74
N ALA A 95 7.66 -1.30 6.31
CA ALA A 95 7.94 -1.61 7.72
C ALA A 95 9.45 -1.73 7.97
N ASP A 96 10.20 -2.37 7.08
CA ASP A 96 11.63 -2.63 7.25
C ASP A 96 12.45 -1.34 7.33
N ALA A 97 12.07 -0.31 6.59
CA ALA A 97 12.70 1.00 6.65
C ALA A 97 12.03 1.98 7.64
N ALA A 98 10.93 1.59 8.29
CA ALA A 98 10.31 2.43 9.31
C ALA A 98 11.20 2.47 10.56
N PRO A 99 11.37 3.65 11.20
CA PRO A 99 12.13 3.75 12.43
C PRO A 99 11.49 2.90 13.55
N GLU A 100 12.34 2.27 14.38
CA GLU A 100 11.88 1.54 15.55
C GLU A 100 11.11 2.46 16.51
N ASP A 101 9.99 1.97 17.04
CA ASP A 101 9.12 2.72 17.97
C ASP A 101 8.55 4.04 17.42
N ALA A 102 8.59 4.24 16.09
CA ALA A 102 8.11 5.47 15.47
C ALA A 102 6.59 5.63 15.63
N LYS A 103 6.21 6.75 16.21
CA LYS A 103 4.81 7.23 16.23
C LYS A 103 4.51 8.16 15.06
N GLU A 104 5.54 8.66 14.45
CA GLU A 104 5.58 9.66 13.40
C GLU A 104 6.80 9.41 12.53
N VAL A 105 6.73 9.79 11.28
CA VAL A 105 7.85 9.74 10.34
C VAL A 105 8.08 11.09 9.71
N SER A 106 9.33 11.46 9.52
CA SER A 106 9.74 12.64 8.74
C SER A 106 9.52 12.40 7.24
N LEU A 107 9.70 13.44 6.44
CA LEU A 107 9.64 13.29 4.98
C LEU A 107 10.73 12.34 4.48
N GLU A 108 11.96 12.50 4.96
CA GLU A 108 13.09 11.66 4.59
C GLU A 108 12.86 10.19 4.96
N GLU A 109 12.33 9.93 6.15
CA GLU A 109 11.98 8.57 6.60
C GLU A 109 10.89 7.97 5.72
N LEU A 110 9.83 8.73 5.41
CA LEU A 110 8.77 8.26 4.51
C LEU A 110 9.31 7.93 3.11
N GLN A 111 10.20 8.77 2.59
CA GLN A 111 10.84 8.52 1.29
C GLN A 111 11.74 7.29 1.31
N ALA A 112 12.48 7.07 2.41
CA ALA A 112 13.27 5.86 2.59
C ALA A 112 12.40 4.60 2.67
N MET A 113 11.26 4.67 3.37
CA MET A 113 10.28 3.58 3.42
C MET A 113 9.72 3.24 2.02
N LEU A 114 9.40 4.25 1.22
CA LEU A 114 8.93 4.04 -0.16
C LEU A 114 10.03 3.44 -1.05
N ALA A 115 11.29 3.84 -0.85
CA ALA A 115 12.43 3.30 -1.59
C ALA A 115 12.64 1.81 -1.25
N GLN A 116 12.60 1.45 0.05
CA GLN A 116 12.74 0.06 0.48
C GLN A 116 11.59 -0.81 -0.06
N ALA A 117 10.36 -0.32 0.01
CA ALA A 117 9.22 -1.05 -0.56
C ALA A 117 9.37 -1.31 -2.07
N LYS A 118 9.99 -0.38 -2.82
CA LYS A 118 10.29 -0.58 -4.25
C LYS A 118 11.38 -1.63 -4.44
N GLU A 119 12.46 -1.56 -3.68
CA GLU A 119 13.59 -2.49 -3.75
C GLU A 119 13.12 -3.93 -3.46
N ASP A 120 12.42 -4.16 -2.35
CA ASP A 120 11.91 -5.48 -1.99
C ASP A 120 10.94 -6.04 -3.03
N PHE A 121 10.12 -5.16 -3.63
CA PHE A 121 9.22 -5.58 -4.71
C PHE A 121 9.99 -5.97 -5.98
N GLU A 122 11.05 -5.24 -6.34
CA GLU A 122 11.92 -5.56 -7.49
C GLU A 122 12.62 -6.92 -7.31
N ASP A 123 12.93 -7.31 -6.08
CA ASP A 123 13.56 -8.61 -5.78
C ASP A 123 12.63 -9.79 -6.08
N ILE A 124 11.33 -9.65 -5.85
CA ILE A 124 10.35 -10.72 -6.06
C ILE A 124 9.66 -10.65 -7.43
N SER A 125 9.65 -9.50 -8.09
CA SER A 125 8.96 -9.30 -9.38
C SER A 125 9.94 -9.08 -10.52
N LYS A 126 9.78 -9.85 -11.59
CA LYS A 126 10.52 -9.64 -12.85
C LYS A 126 9.82 -8.69 -13.82
N ALA A 127 8.60 -8.25 -13.48
CA ALA A 127 7.79 -7.37 -14.32
C ALA A 127 8.43 -5.98 -14.44
N LYS A 128 8.28 -5.36 -15.61
CA LYS A 128 8.78 -4.04 -15.94
C LYS A 128 7.63 -3.12 -16.38
N ILE A 129 7.87 -1.82 -16.33
CA ILE A 129 6.94 -0.85 -16.92
C ILE A 129 6.73 -1.19 -18.40
N GLY A 130 5.45 -1.26 -18.80
CA GLY A 130 5.02 -1.69 -20.14
C GLY A 130 4.50 -3.12 -20.22
N ASP A 131 4.72 -3.95 -19.17
CA ASP A 131 4.28 -5.35 -19.15
C ASP A 131 2.79 -5.52 -18.84
N LYS A 132 2.06 -4.43 -18.63
CA LYS A 132 0.63 -4.39 -18.28
C LYS A 132 0.32 -5.14 -16.99
N THR A 133 1.09 -4.85 -15.96
CA THR A 133 0.96 -5.38 -14.60
C THR A 133 0.75 -4.24 -13.59
N MET A 134 0.60 -4.57 -12.30
CA MET A 134 0.54 -3.55 -11.26
C MET A 134 1.80 -2.65 -11.22
N VAL A 135 2.91 -3.10 -11.76
CA VAL A 135 4.18 -2.34 -11.82
C VAL A 135 4.01 -1.04 -12.59
N ASP A 136 3.17 -1.03 -13.63
CA ASP A 136 2.88 0.17 -14.44
C ASP A 136 2.25 1.32 -13.63
N ALA A 137 1.57 1.00 -12.55
CA ALA A 137 1.02 1.99 -11.63
C ALA A 137 1.88 2.17 -10.37
N LEU A 138 2.42 1.07 -9.84
CA LEU A 138 3.14 1.07 -8.56
C LEU A 138 4.48 1.82 -8.65
N TYR A 139 5.31 1.52 -9.65
CA TYR A 139 6.64 2.14 -9.74
C TYR A 139 6.57 3.65 -9.96
N PRO A 140 5.81 4.18 -10.93
CA PRO A 140 5.67 5.63 -11.07
C PRO A 140 5.12 6.29 -9.80
N ALA A 141 4.20 5.64 -9.08
CA ALA A 141 3.67 6.17 -7.83
C ALA A 141 4.75 6.23 -6.74
N LEU A 142 5.51 5.15 -6.52
CA LEU A 142 6.60 5.12 -5.53
C LEU A 142 7.67 6.17 -5.87
N GLU A 143 8.12 6.25 -7.12
CA GLU A 143 9.11 7.22 -7.57
C GLU A 143 8.65 8.68 -7.39
N ALA A 144 7.39 8.96 -7.69
CA ALA A 144 6.83 10.29 -7.44
C ALA A 144 6.77 10.61 -5.94
N GLY A 145 6.49 9.63 -5.09
CA GLY A 145 6.51 9.78 -3.64
C GLY A 145 7.92 10.03 -3.10
N MET A 146 8.90 9.29 -3.59
CA MET A 146 10.32 9.41 -3.20
C MET A 146 10.94 10.77 -3.54
N THR A 147 10.42 11.47 -4.55
CA THR A 147 10.93 12.77 -5.02
C THR A 147 10.03 13.95 -4.66
N ALA A 148 8.89 13.71 -4.03
CA ALA A 148 7.94 14.77 -3.67
C ALA A 148 8.51 15.67 -2.58
N GLU A 149 8.26 16.97 -2.69
CA GLU A 149 8.56 17.96 -1.68
C GLU A 149 7.30 18.29 -0.86
N GLY A 150 7.48 18.71 0.39
CA GLY A 150 6.40 19.15 1.26
C GLY A 150 6.09 18.20 2.41
N ASP A 151 4.83 17.95 2.67
CA ASP A 151 4.35 17.07 3.74
C ASP A 151 3.85 15.72 3.21
N ALA A 152 3.49 14.81 4.11
CA ALA A 152 2.97 13.49 3.74
C ALA A 152 1.76 13.58 2.78
N LYS A 153 0.92 14.62 2.91
CA LYS A 153 -0.20 14.82 1.99
C LYS A 153 0.27 15.14 0.58
N ALA A 154 1.35 15.92 0.43
CA ALA A 154 1.95 16.21 -0.86
C ALA A 154 2.56 14.94 -1.49
N VAL A 155 3.24 14.11 -0.69
CA VAL A 155 3.78 12.80 -1.12
C VAL A 155 2.66 11.92 -1.68
N PHE A 156 1.60 11.66 -0.91
CA PHE A 156 0.49 10.82 -1.38
C PHE A 156 -0.28 11.43 -2.55
N ALA A 157 -0.36 12.76 -2.64
CA ALA A 157 -0.96 13.44 -3.80
C ALA A 157 -0.11 13.26 -5.06
N ALA A 158 1.22 13.30 -4.96
CA ALA A 158 2.14 13.03 -6.06
C ALA A 158 2.01 11.58 -6.54
N MET A 159 2.03 10.62 -5.61
CA MET A 159 1.81 9.21 -5.91
C MET A 159 0.47 8.97 -6.62
N GLY A 160 -0.60 9.59 -6.14
CA GLY A 160 -1.93 9.45 -6.72
C GLY A 160 -2.11 10.11 -8.09
N LYS A 161 -1.22 11.01 -8.51
CA LYS A 161 -1.20 11.57 -9.86
C LYS A 161 -0.37 10.74 -10.84
N ALA A 162 0.76 10.21 -10.38
CA ALA A 162 1.72 9.51 -11.23
C ALA A 162 1.17 8.20 -11.83
N HIS A 163 0.27 7.49 -11.13
CA HIS A 163 -0.32 6.25 -11.63
C HIS A 163 -1.33 6.45 -12.77
N ARG A 164 -1.65 7.69 -13.13
CA ARG A 164 -2.64 8.02 -14.17
C ARG A 164 -2.00 8.40 -15.53
N GLY A 165 -0.70 8.44 -15.60
CA GLY A 165 0.09 8.68 -16.83
C GLY A 165 0.46 7.41 -17.51
#